data_bbed51df6d2289f0968c2255536d3161
#
_entry.id   bbed51df6d2289f0968c2255536d3161
#
_cell.length_a   1.000
_cell.length_b   1.000
_cell.length_c   1.000
_cell.angle_alpha   90.00
_cell.angle_beta   90.00
_cell.angle_gamma   90.00
#
_symmetry.space_group_name_H-M   'P 1'
#
loop_
_entity.id
_entity.type
_entity.pdbx_description
1 polymer ?
#
loop_
_entity_poly.entity_id
_entity_poly.type
_entity_poly.pdbx_seq_one_letter_code
_entity_poly.pdbx_strand_id
1 'polypeptide(L)'
;MAISKGRILTALHLPDFGREQALGLIKFAAKNDLSIATDKELMDLVDAAFDEGYINDIPEYYLSDFTHCRAKAERIIEECAKHNIGITIFGDDHFPMQYRSLIKQGKESCPVLLFYKGDIKKVCSMPGAAVIGTRRVTKEGYADGEFFARFLAKEGCNIISGLAIGADTAAHNGALSARGTTTSITAFGLDMTPRNNDYLMRQIVAEGGLLLSEYVPGTQESSTNLVERDRLQAGLADAVLLVQSDNKKGGSMHAIRTAIENHKPVFAIDYRGTHLAGHPMTQGNLRLIREGKAIPVNRQTAQRIIDRLSHG
;
A
#
# COMPACT_ATOMS: atom_id res chain seq x y z
N MET A 1 16.52 16.29 4.72
CA MET A 1 16.72 15.05 3.93
C MET A 1 17.86 15.24 2.95
N ALA A 2 18.74 14.27 2.82
CA ALA A 2 19.95 14.31 1.99
C ALA A 2 19.68 14.30 0.46
N ILE A 3 18.68 13.58 -0.02
CA ILE A 3 18.37 13.47 -1.45
C ILE A 3 16.94 13.96 -1.73
N SER A 4 16.77 14.79 -2.77
CA SER A 4 15.43 15.26 -3.18
C SER A 4 14.62 14.19 -3.91
N LYS A 5 13.28 14.35 -3.92
CA LYS A 5 12.34 13.48 -4.65
C LYS A 5 12.67 13.39 -6.15
N GLY A 6 13.07 14.51 -6.74
CA GLY A 6 13.48 14.56 -8.13
C GLY A 6 14.73 13.73 -8.41
N ARG A 7 15.71 13.72 -7.50
CA ARG A 7 16.93 12.91 -7.63
C ARG A 7 16.64 11.41 -7.50
N ILE A 8 15.77 11.03 -6.57
CA ILE A 8 15.34 9.62 -6.46
C ILE A 8 14.54 9.18 -7.68
N LEU A 9 13.63 10.03 -8.19
CA LEU A 9 12.95 9.76 -9.46
C LEU A 9 13.93 9.63 -10.63
N THR A 10 14.96 10.47 -10.70
CA THR A 10 16.02 10.37 -11.71
C THR A 10 16.71 9.02 -11.62
N ALA A 11 17.16 8.61 -10.44
CA ALA A 11 17.83 7.33 -10.23
C ALA A 11 16.94 6.13 -10.60
N LEU A 12 15.66 6.14 -10.23
CA LEU A 12 14.70 5.08 -10.57
C LEU A 12 14.41 4.94 -12.08
N HIS A 13 14.87 5.88 -12.91
CA HIS A 13 14.74 5.80 -14.36
C HIS A 13 16.05 5.37 -15.06
N LEU A 14 17.14 5.20 -14.30
CA LEU A 14 18.37 4.60 -14.83
C LEU A 14 18.14 3.12 -15.19
N PRO A 15 18.79 2.60 -16.23
CA PRO A 15 18.72 1.18 -16.56
C PRO A 15 19.08 0.30 -15.36
N ASP A 16 18.32 -0.76 -15.14
CA ASP A 16 18.54 -1.76 -14.07
C ASP A 16 18.65 -1.17 -12.63
N PHE A 17 18.21 0.08 -12.42
CA PHE A 17 18.17 0.73 -11.11
C PHE A 17 16.77 0.65 -10.53
N GLY A 18 16.54 -0.36 -9.71
CA GLY A 18 15.24 -0.64 -9.12
C GLY A 18 15.07 -0.12 -7.70
N ARG A 19 14.04 -0.63 -7.04
CA ARG A 19 13.70 -0.26 -5.66
C ARG A 19 14.83 -0.56 -4.66
N GLU A 20 15.51 -1.71 -4.78
CA GLU A 20 16.57 -2.13 -3.87
C GLU A 20 17.74 -1.15 -3.93
N GLN A 21 18.17 -0.80 -5.14
CA GLN A 21 19.24 0.17 -5.38
C GLN A 21 18.87 1.55 -4.85
N ALA A 22 17.64 2.01 -5.10
CA ALA A 22 17.19 3.31 -4.61
C ALA A 22 17.09 3.38 -3.06
N LEU A 23 16.68 2.30 -2.40
CA LEU A 23 16.72 2.20 -0.93
C LEU A 23 18.15 2.23 -0.40
N GLY A 24 19.08 1.48 -1.02
CA GLY A 24 20.50 1.49 -0.69
C GLY A 24 21.09 2.89 -0.84
N LEU A 25 20.80 3.57 -1.95
CA LEU A 25 21.26 4.94 -2.22
C LEU A 25 20.78 5.94 -1.15
N ILE A 26 19.49 5.87 -0.77
CA ILE A 26 18.94 6.75 0.28
C ILE A 26 19.61 6.47 1.63
N LYS A 27 19.79 5.20 2.00
CA LYS A 27 20.45 4.79 3.25
C LYS A 27 21.91 5.26 3.29
N PHE A 28 22.62 5.13 2.18
CA PHE A 28 24.01 5.59 2.05
C PHE A 28 24.12 7.11 2.21
N ALA A 29 23.31 7.87 1.48
CA ALA A 29 23.29 9.32 1.57
C ALA A 29 22.93 9.83 2.99
N ALA A 30 21.96 9.19 3.64
CA ALA A 30 21.56 9.54 5.01
C ALA A 30 22.67 9.27 6.03
N LYS A 31 23.38 8.14 5.90
CA LYS A 31 24.52 7.80 6.78
C LYS A 31 25.65 8.81 6.69
N ASN A 32 25.91 9.34 5.49
CA ASN A 32 27.03 10.24 5.22
C ASN A 32 26.63 11.73 5.23
N ASP A 33 25.37 12.06 5.55
CA ASP A 33 24.79 13.42 5.58
C ASP A 33 25.04 14.20 4.27
N LEU A 34 24.89 13.52 3.12
CA LEU A 34 25.18 14.07 1.79
C LEU A 34 23.96 14.76 1.21
N SER A 35 24.14 15.97 0.68
CA SER A 35 23.15 16.72 -0.06
C SER A 35 23.48 16.73 -1.55
N ILE A 36 22.53 16.37 -2.42
CA ILE A 36 22.74 16.15 -3.85
C ILE A 36 21.94 17.17 -4.66
N ALA A 37 22.63 18.07 -5.34
CA ALA A 37 22.04 19.14 -6.12
C ALA A 37 22.16 18.94 -7.64
N THR A 38 23.24 18.31 -8.12
CA THR A 38 23.55 18.16 -9.54
C THR A 38 23.48 16.69 -10.02
N ASP A 39 23.42 16.49 -11.35
CA ASP A 39 23.47 15.15 -11.95
C ASP A 39 24.84 14.50 -11.72
N LYS A 40 25.92 15.30 -11.71
CA LYS A 40 27.26 14.79 -11.43
C LYS A 40 27.37 14.28 -9.99
N GLU A 41 26.86 15.02 -9.01
CA GLU A 41 26.84 14.58 -7.61
C GLU A 41 25.98 13.35 -7.41
N LEU A 42 24.88 13.20 -8.16
CA LEU A 42 24.06 11.98 -8.12
C LEU A 42 24.81 10.79 -8.69
N MET A 43 25.55 10.97 -9.79
CA MET A 43 26.40 9.93 -10.37
C MET A 43 27.47 9.51 -9.38
N ASP A 44 28.24 10.48 -8.82
CA ASP A 44 29.31 10.21 -7.85
C ASP A 44 28.74 9.51 -6.58
N LEU A 45 27.51 9.83 -6.17
CA LEU A 45 26.84 9.16 -5.05
C LEU A 45 26.50 7.71 -5.39
N VAL A 46 26.03 7.43 -6.61
CA VAL A 46 25.72 6.06 -7.09
C VAL A 46 26.98 5.22 -7.08
N ASP A 47 28.08 5.74 -7.66
CA ASP A 47 29.39 5.07 -7.71
C ASP A 47 29.90 4.77 -6.29
N ALA A 48 29.89 5.76 -5.38
CA ALA A 48 30.32 5.59 -4.00
C ALA A 48 29.45 4.59 -3.23
N ALA A 49 28.13 4.60 -3.42
CA ALA A 49 27.21 3.64 -2.80
C ALA A 49 27.43 2.21 -3.32
N PHE A 50 27.83 2.06 -4.59
CA PHE A 50 28.21 0.77 -5.18
C PHE A 50 29.53 0.27 -4.59
N ASP A 51 30.58 1.11 -4.55
CA ASP A 51 31.89 0.77 -4.01
C ASP A 51 31.84 0.36 -2.52
N GLU A 52 30.95 0.99 -1.73
CA GLU A 52 30.73 0.63 -0.32
C GLU A 52 29.70 -0.50 -0.11
N GLY A 53 29.17 -1.09 -1.17
CA GLY A 53 28.26 -2.26 -1.11
C GLY A 53 26.84 -1.95 -0.63
N TYR A 54 26.39 -0.70 -0.68
CA TYR A 54 25.01 -0.31 -0.39
C TYR A 54 24.06 -0.62 -1.55
N ILE A 55 24.59 -0.63 -2.77
CA ILE A 55 23.91 -1.04 -3.98
C ILE A 55 24.78 -2.02 -4.75
N ASN A 56 24.16 -2.89 -5.56
CA ASN A 56 24.81 -3.90 -6.39
C ASN A 56 24.02 -4.12 -7.67
N ASP A 57 24.55 -4.97 -8.54
CA ASP A 57 23.90 -5.38 -9.78
C ASP A 57 23.46 -4.20 -10.66
N ILE A 58 24.30 -3.17 -10.79
CA ILE A 58 24.08 -2.03 -11.69
C ILE A 58 25.12 -2.02 -12.83
N PRO A 59 24.74 -1.56 -14.05
CA PRO A 59 25.70 -1.31 -15.10
C PRO A 59 26.54 -0.05 -14.83
N GLU A 60 27.59 0.15 -15.60
CA GLU A 60 28.30 1.44 -15.63
C GLU A 60 27.39 2.52 -16.22
N TYR A 61 27.31 3.68 -15.57
CA TYR A 61 26.51 4.82 -16.02
C TYR A 61 27.40 5.99 -16.43
N TYR A 62 26.91 6.75 -17.40
CA TYR A 62 27.52 8.01 -17.85
C TYR A 62 26.66 9.20 -17.44
N LEU A 63 27.26 10.39 -17.33
CA LEU A 63 26.55 11.61 -16.94
C LEU A 63 25.35 11.92 -17.87
N SER A 64 25.44 11.53 -19.15
CA SER A 64 24.33 11.65 -20.11
C SER A 64 23.08 10.85 -19.70
N ASP A 65 23.25 9.69 -19.03
CA ASP A 65 22.15 8.85 -18.56
C ASP A 65 21.37 9.57 -17.47
N PHE A 66 22.06 10.18 -16.51
CA PHE A 66 21.44 10.98 -15.45
C PHE A 66 20.70 12.19 -16.01
N THR A 67 21.29 12.90 -16.97
CA THR A 67 20.67 14.06 -17.62
C THR A 67 19.39 13.65 -18.37
N HIS A 68 19.41 12.53 -19.10
CA HIS A 68 18.24 12.00 -19.79
C HIS A 68 17.15 11.56 -18.82
N CYS A 69 17.52 10.85 -17.74
CA CYS A 69 16.58 10.37 -16.72
C CYS A 69 16.00 11.52 -15.89
N ARG A 70 16.77 12.59 -15.64
CA ARG A 70 16.27 13.81 -15.00
C ARG A 70 15.14 14.46 -15.77
N ALA A 71 15.24 14.56 -17.10
CA ALA A 71 14.16 15.10 -17.91
C ALA A 71 12.86 14.29 -17.81
N LYS A 72 12.95 12.96 -17.62
CA LYS A 72 11.78 12.11 -17.35
C LYS A 72 11.21 12.40 -15.95
N ALA A 73 12.06 12.49 -14.93
CA ALA A 73 11.68 12.79 -13.55
C ALA A 73 10.96 14.15 -13.44
N GLU A 74 11.48 15.19 -14.12
CA GLU A 74 10.88 16.53 -14.17
C GLU A 74 9.47 16.49 -14.77
N ARG A 75 9.25 15.76 -15.88
CA ARG A 75 7.92 15.58 -16.47
C ARG A 75 6.95 14.89 -15.51
N ILE A 76 7.38 13.88 -14.76
CA ILE A 76 6.55 13.22 -13.76
C ILE A 76 6.15 14.19 -12.65
N ILE A 77 7.08 15.02 -12.17
CA ILE A 77 6.80 16.05 -11.16
C ILE A 77 5.81 17.08 -11.68
N GLU A 78 5.94 17.52 -12.92
CA GLU A 78 4.99 18.43 -13.57
C GLU A 78 3.59 17.82 -13.69
N GLU A 79 3.49 16.54 -14.12
CA GLU A 79 2.21 15.84 -14.17
C GLU A 79 1.59 15.67 -12.78
N CYS A 80 2.39 15.37 -11.77
CA CYS A 80 1.92 15.32 -10.38
C CYS A 80 1.34 16.69 -9.95
N ALA A 81 2.02 17.78 -10.25
CA ALA A 81 1.56 19.12 -9.92
C ALA A 81 0.22 19.47 -10.61
N LYS A 82 0.08 19.16 -11.91
CA LYS A 82 -1.17 19.37 -12.68
C LYS A 82 -2.37 18.63 -12.08
N HIS A 83 -2.14 17.46 -11.50
CA HIS A 83 -3.18 16.58 -10.96
C HIS A 83 -3.31 16.64 -9.43
N ASN A 84 -2.65 17.60 -8.76
CA ASN A 84 -2.61 17.71 -7.30
C ASN A 84 -2.18 16.41 -6.62
N ILE A 85 -1.16 15.75 -7.18
CA ILE A 85 -0.55 14.53 -6.64
C ILE A 85 0.68 14.92 -5.83
N GLY A 86 0.67 14.59 -4.55
CA GLY A 86 1.86 14.71 -3.69
C GLY A 86 2.83 13.54 -3.93
N ILE A 87 4.11 13.78 -3.65
CA ILE A 87 5.17 12.77 -3.70
C ILE A 87 5.84 12.72 -2.35
N THR A 88 6.06 11.52 -1.82
CA THR A 88 6.91 11.28 -0.64
C THR A 88 7.87 10.15 -0.92
N ILE A 89 9.08 10.20 -0.33
CA ILE A 89 10.11 9.17 -0.48
C ILE A 89 10.50 8.60 0.88
N PHE A 90 11.08 7.43 0.89
CA PHE A 90 11.64 6.81 2.09
C PHE A 90 12.56 7.80 2.81
N GLY A 91 12.31 8.02 4.11
CA GLY A 91 13.04 8.99 4.92
C GLY A 91 12.42 10.38 5.02
N ASP A 92 11.36 10.70 4.23
CA ASP A 92 10.56 11.92 4.43
C ASP A 92 9.77 11.87 5.74
N ASP A 93 9.50 13.04 6.35
CA ASP A 93 8.66 13.18 7.55
C ASP A 93 7.20 12.71 7.32
N HIS A 94 6.76 12.73 6.08
CA HIS A 94 5.41 12.33 5.67
C HIS A 94 5.34 10.91 5.11
N PHE A 95 6.48 10.22 5.04
CA PHE A 95 6.51 8.83 4.59
C PHE A 95 5.92 7.92 5.66
N PRO A 96 4.95 7.03 5.32
CA PRO A 96 4.31 6.17 6.30
C PRO A 96 5.31 5.25 7.00
N MET A 97 5.45 5.41 8.31
CA MET A 97 6.41 4.66 9.14
C MET A 97 6.17 3.15 9.08
N GLN A 98 4.92 2.74 8.89
CA GLN A 98 4.49 1.34 8.82
C GLN A 98 5.18 0.56 7.69
N TYR A 99 5.67 1.25 6.66
CA TYR A 99 6.37 0.61 5.54
C TYR A 99 7.86 0.36 5.79
N ARG A 100 8.48 1.00 6.79
CA ARG A 100 9.94 0.98 6.97
C ARG A 100 10.54 -0.41 7.17
N SER A 101 9.78 -1.32 7.75
CA SER A 101 10.19 -2.71 8.01
C SER A 101 9.40 -3.73 7.19
N LEU A 102 8.74 -3.29 6.11
CA LEU A 102 7.90 -4.18 5.32
C LEU A 102 8.72 -5.27 4.64
N ILE A 103 8.37 -6.52 4.91
CA ILE A 103 8.96 -7.71 4.32
C ILE A 103 7.95 -8.41 3.40
N LYS A 104 8.42 -8.93 2.28
CA LYS A 104 7.67 -9.81 1.37
C LYS A 104 8.59 -10.93 0.88
N GLN A 105 8.20 -12.18 1.13
CA GLN A 105 8.98 -13.37 0.76
C GLN A 105 10.42 -13.35 1.31
N GLY A 106 10.56 -12.95 2.60
CA GLY A 106 11.85 -12.89 3.29
C GLY A 106 12.77 -11.73 2.86
N LYS A 107 12.31 -10.84 1.98
CA LYS A 107 13.08 -9.70 1.48
C LYS A 107 12.47 -8.38 1.89
N GLU A 108 13.32 -7.37 2.10
CA GLU A 108 12.86 -5.99 2.28
C GLU A 108 11.99 -5.55 1.10
N SER A 109 10.80 -5.06 1.39
CA SER A 109 9.78 -4.71 0.38
C SER A 109 9.17 -3.33 0.62
N CYS A 110 9.90 -2.49 1.36
CA CYS A 110 9.52 -1.10 1.60
C CYS A 110 9.37 -0.35 0.27
N PRO A 111 8.30 0.44 0.05
CA PRO A 111 8.25 1.37 -1.07
C PRO A 111 9.33 2.45 -0.92
N VAL A 112 9.96 2.84 -2.00
CA VAL A 112 10.95 3.94 -2.02
C VAL A 112 10.28 5.28 -2.17
N LEU A 113 9.24 5.29 -3.00
CA LEU A 113 8.52 6.49 -3.42
C LEU A 113 7.04 6.17 -3.45
N LEU A 114 6.23 7.11 -2.97
CA LEU A 114 4.77 7.03 -2.99
C LEU A 114 4.20 8.32 -3.56
N PHE A 115 3.22 8.16 -4.43
CA PHE A 115 2.32 9.19 -4.90
C PHE A 115 1.06 9.20 -4.03
N TYR A 116 0.52 10.38 -3.72
CA TYR A 116 -0.67 10.46 -2.88
C TYR A 116 -1.59 11.63 -3.22
N LYS A 117 -2.89 11.47 -2.90
CA LYS A 117 -3.89 12.55 -2.85
C LYS A 117 -4.60 12.49 -1.49
N GLY A 118 -4.70 13.63 -0.82
CA GLY A 118 -5.23 13.75 0.55
C GLY A 118 -4.15 14.10 1.58
N ASP A 119 -4.51 14.15 2.84
CA ASP A 119 -3.59 14.45 3.95
C ASP A 119 -2.90 13.18 4.45
N ILE A 120 -1.76 12.84 3.83
CA ILE A 120 -1.00 11.64 4.15
C ILE A 120 -0.51 11.61 5.62
N LYS A 121 -0.11 12.76 6.18
CA LYS A 121 0.40 12.86 7.54
C LYS A 121 -0.68 12.53 8.56
N LYS A 122 -1.84 13.18 8.42
CA LYS A 122 -3.00 12.94 9.27
C LYS A 122 -3.47 11.49 9.19
N VAL A 123 -3.69 10.99 7.97
CA VAL A 123 -4.28 9.67 7.75
C VAL A 123 -3.34 8.54 8.20
N CYS A 124 -2.05 8.64 7.92
CA CYS A 124 -1.08 7.61 8.29
C CYS A 124 -0.67 7.66 9.79
N SER A 125 -1.11 8.66 10.56
CA SER A 125 -0.97 8.67 12.02
C SER A 125 -2.11 7.96 12.76
N MET A 126 -3.17 7.57 12.06
CA MET A 126 -4.32 6.84 12.63
C MET A 126 -4.04 5.33 12.68
N PRO A 127 -4.61 4.59 13.67
CA PRO A 127 -4.59 3.12 13.61
C PRO A 127 -5.17 2.62 12.29
N GLY A 128 -4.46 1.75 11.61
CA GLY A 128 -4.84 1.25 10.29
C GLY A 128 -5.48 -0.14 10.34
N ALA A 129 -6.65 -0.33 9.72
CA ALA A 129 -7.29 -1.62 9.55
C ALA A 129 -7.50 -1.93 8.06
N ALA A 130 -6.77 -2.90 7.51
CA ALA A 130 -7.01 -3.34 6.15
C ALA A 130 -8.23 -4.26 6.11
N VAL A 131 -9.26 -3.88 5.35
CA VAL A 131 -10.46 -4.69 5.12
C VAL A 131 -10.46 -5.12 3.65
N ILE A 132 -10.20 -6.40 3.42
CA ILE A 132 -9.87 -6.94 2.09
C ILE A 132 -10.67 -8.21 1.79
N GLY A 133 -10.75 -8.59 0.52
CA GLY A 133 -11.41 -9.82 0.13
C GLY A 133 -11.56 -10.01 -1.37
N THR A 134 -12.46 -10.92 -1.72
CA THR A 134 -12.73 -11.27 -3.12
C THR A 134 -13.52 -10.19 -3.85
N ARG A 135 -13.28 -10.06 -5.16
CA ARG A 135 -14.12 -9.25 -6.07
C ARG A 135 -15.52 -9.85 -6.26
N ARG A 136 -15.69 -11.16 -6.00
CA ARG A 136 -16.95 -11.91 -6.13
C ARG A 136 -17.56 -12.19 -4.76
N VAL A 137 -17.63 -11.17 -3.92
CA VAL A 137 -18.22 -11.26 -2.59
C VAL A 137 -19.73 -11.59 -2.67
N THR A 138 -20.23 -12.42 -1.76
CA THR A 138 -21.68 -12.65 -1.65
C THR A 138 -22.39 -11.40 -1.11
N LYS A 139 -23.70 -11.35 -1.24
CA LYS A 139 -24.52 -10.24 -0.71
C LYS A 139 -24.29 -10.06 0.81
N GLU A 140 -24.28 -11.17 1.54
CA GLU A 140 -24.03 -11.20 2.98
C GLU A 140 -22.59 -10.79 3.30
N GLY A 141 -21.61 -11.30 2.53
CA GLY A 141 -20.21 -10.92 2.68
C GLY A 141 -19.96 -9.43 2.41
N TYR A 142 -20.67 -8.85 1.43
CA TYR A 142 -20.64 -7.40 1.21
C TYR A 142 -21.17 -6.63 2.42
N ALA A 143 -22.34 -7.04 2.95
CA ALA A 143 -22.94 -6.43 4.12
C ALA A 143 -22.08 -6.60 5.39
N ASP A 144 -21.35 -7.70 5.51
CA ASP A 144 -20.40 -7.92 6.60
C ASP A 144 -19.17 -7.03 6.44
N GLY A 145 -18.59 -6.94 5.26
CA GLY A 145 -17.46 -6.04 4.97
C GLY A 145 -17.79 -4.58 5.27
N GLU A 146 -18.97 -4.13 4.84
CA GLU A 146 -19.48 -2.80 5.13
C GLU A 146 -19.70 -2.58 6.64
N PHE A 147 -20.27 -3.57 7.33
CA PHE A 147 -20.49 -3.51 8.79
C PHE A 147 -19.16 -3.34 9.55
N PHE A 148 -18.18 -4.21 9.28
CA PHE A 148 -16.90 -4.18 9.98
C PHE A 148 -16.14 -2.90 9.69
N ALA A 149 -16.09 -2.44 8.43
CA ALA A 149 -15.43 -1.20 8.06
C ALA A 149 -16.09 0.01 8.75
N ARG A 150 -17.43 0.06 8.77
CA ARG A 150 -18.17 1.09 9.47
C ARG A 150 -17.91 1.07 10.98
N PHE A 151 -17.88 -0.13 11.59
CA PHE A 151 -17.59 -0.29 13.02
C PHE A 151 -16.19 0.23 13.34
N LEU A 152 -15.16 -0.26 12.64
CA LEU A 152 -13.76 0.13 12.87
C LEU A 152 -13.52 1.63 12.60
N ALA A 153 -14.16 2.20 11.58
CA ALA A 153 -14.08 3.62 11.29
C ALA A 153 -14.69 4.50 12.39
N LYS A 154 -15.80 4.05 13.04
CA LYS A 154 -16.37 4.73 14.21
C LYS A 154 -15.45 4.71 15.43
N GLU A 155 -14.64 3.66 15.57
CA GLU A 155 -13.62 3.54 16.61
C GLU A 155 -12.31 4.29 16.27
N GLY A 156 -12.33 5.13 15.22
CA GLY A 156 -11.20 5.98 14.84
C GLY A 156 -10.15 5.33 13.97
N CYS A 157 -10.39 4.13 13.42
CA CYS A 157 -9.46 3.49 12.52
C CYS A 157 -9.54 4.07 11.09
N ASN A 158 -8.39 4.21 10.45
CA ASN A 158 -8.30 4.39 9.00
C ASN A 158 -8.55 3.04 8.30
N ILE A 159 -9.58 2.97 7.47
CA ILE A 159 -9.91 1.75 6.73
C ILE A 159 -9.10 1.70 5.44
N ILE A 160 -8.25 0.68 5.30
CA ILE A 160 -7.35 0.52 4.17
C ILE A 160 -7.89 -0.56 3.23
N SER A 161 -7.98 -0.26 1.93
CA SER A 161 -8.40 -1.24 0.93
C SER A 161 -7.87 -0.86 -0.48
N GLY A 162 -8.27 -1.62 -1.51
CA GLY A 162 -7.65 -1.54 -2.83
C GLY A 162 -8.50 -0.95 -3.96
N LEU A 163 -9.66 -0.45 -3.68
CA LEU A 163 -10.59 0.13 -4.66
C LEU A 163 -11.17 -0.87 -5.69
N ALA A 164 -10.95 -2.16 -5.54
CA ALA A 164 -11.58 -3.17 -6.40
C ALA A 164 -13.09 -3.28 -6.13
N ILE A 165 -13.86 -3.82 -7.09
CA ILE A 165 -15.25 -4.20 -6.83
C ILE A 165 -15.32 -5.28 -5.74
N GLY A 166 -16.43 -5.39 -5.05
CA GLY A 166 -16.68 -6.43 -4.04
C GLY A 166 -16.26 -6.01 -2.64
N ALA A 167 -15.38 -6.76 -2.00
CA ALA A 167 -14.99 -6.53 -0.60
C ALA A 167 -14.35 -5.15 -0.37
N ASP A 168 -13.51 -4.68 -1.30
CA ASP A 168 -12.85 -3.37 -1.17
C ASP A 168 -13.89 -2.23 -1.28
N THR A 169 -14.84 -2.34 -2.21
CA THR A 169 -15.96 -1.38 -2.30
C THR A 169 -16.78 -1.36 -1.01
N ALA A 170 -17.09 -2.53 -0.43
CA ALA A 170 -17.82 -2.63 0.84
C ALA A 170 -17.03 -1.96 1.98
N ALA A 171 -15.71 -2.15 2.02
CA ALA A 171 -14.83 -1.52 3.01
C ALA A 171 -14.87 0.01 2.95
N HIS A 172 -14.67 0.59 1.76
CA HIS A 172 -14.69 2.03 1.59
C HIS A 172 -16.08 2.63 1.88
N ASN A 173 -17.15 2.00 1.38
CA ASN A 173 -18.52 2.46 1.65
C ASN A 173 -18.87 2.39 3.14
N GLY A 174 -18.44 1.34 3.84
CA GLY A 174 -18.61 1.22 5.28
C GLY A 174 -17.96 2.36 6.05
N ALA A 175 -16.69 2.70 5.73
CA ALA A 175 -15.97 3.80 6.34
C ALA A 175 -16.64 5.15 6.06
N LEU A 176 -16.96 5.44 4.80
CA LEU A 176 -17.62 6.69 4.38
C LEU A 176 -19.01 6.84 5.03
N SER A 177 -19.78 5.76 5.15
CA SER A 177 -21.10 5.78 5.83
C SER A 177 -21.00 6.15 7.31
N ALA A 178 -19.85 5.91 7.93
CA ALA A 178 -19.54 6.32 9.30
C ALA A 178 -18.99 7.75 9.40
N ARG A 179 -18.80 8.46 8.27
CA ARG A 179 -18.02 9.70 8.18
C ARG A 179 -16.57 9.52 8.71
N GLY A 180 -16.07 8.29 8.58
CA GLY A 180 -14.72 7.91 8.99
C GLY A 180 -13.71 8.04 7.86
N THR A 181 -12.45 7.79 8.19
CA THR A 181 -11.33 7.90 7.26
C THR A 181 -11.09 6.59 6.51
N THR A 182 -10.81 6.68 5.22
CA THR A 182 -10.42 5.51 4.43
C THR A 182 -9.28 5.84 3.47
N THR A 183 -8.39 4.87 3.29
CA THR A 183 -7.25 4.92 2.36
C THR A 183 -7.41 3.90 1.26
N SER A 184 -7.39 4.35 0.03
CA SER A 184 -7.29 3.46 -1.13
C SER A 184 -5.83 3.37 -1.60
N ILE A 185 -5.31 2.14 -1.67
CA ILE A 185 -4.02 1.86 -2.30
C ILE A 185 -4.27 1.35 -3.70
N THR A 186 -3.86 2.12 -4.72
CA THR A 186 -4.16 1.83 -6.12
C THR A 186 -3.02 1.05 -6.80
N ALA A 187 -3.33 0.33 -7.86
CA ALA A 187 -2.39 -0.39 -8.71
C ALA A 187 -2.12 0.33 -10.04
N PHE A 188 -2.34 1.66 -10.05
CA PHE A 188 -2.23 2.55 -11.21
C PHE A 188 -1.84 3.96 -10.77
N GLY A 189 -1.42 4.80 -11.71
CA GLY A 189 -1.09 6.21 -11.46
C GLY A 189 -2.30 7.04 -11.05
N LEU A 190 -2.14 7.93 -10.07
CA LEU A 190 -3.26 8.68 -9.47
C LEU A 190 -3.90 9.76 -10.37
N ASP A 191 -3.36 9.99 -11.56
CA ASP A 191 -3.96 10.76 -12.66
C ASP A 191 -4.97 9.95 -13.47
N MET A 192 -4.94 8.61 -13.32
CA MET A 192 -5.81 7.69 -14.05
C MET A 192 -7.16 7.51 -13.36
N THR A 193 -8.16 7.16 -14.16
CA THR A 193 -9.50 6.82 -13.69
C THR A 193 -9.67 5.30 -13.73
N PRO A 194 -10.02 4.64 -12.61
CA PRO A 194 -10.26 3.21 -12.61
C PRO A 194 -11.50 2.87 -13.46
N ARG A 195 -11.51 1.67 -14.06
CA ARG A 195 -12.67 1.19 -14.86
C ARG A 195 -13.96 1.10 -14.03
N ASN A 196 -13.81 0.79 -12.75
CA ASN A 196 -14.90 0.72 -11.78
C ASN A 196 -14.54 1.61 -10.59
N ASN A 197 -15.53 2.04 -9.82
CA ASN A 197 -15.31 2.80 -8.59
C ASN A 197 -14.67 4.21 -8.76
N ASP A 198 -14.77 4.81 -9.95
CA ASP A 198 -14.30 6.18 -10.18
C ASP A 198 -15.00 7.18 -9.23
N TYR A 199 -16.30 7.08 -9.09
CA TYR A 199 -17.04 7.90 -8.12
C TYR A 199 -16.53 7.71 -6.69
N LEU A 200 -16.31 6.45 -6.28
CA LEU A 200 -15.80 6.11 -4.95
C LEU A 200 -14.38 6.67 -4.73
N MET A 201 -13.51 6.59 -5.74
CA MET A 201 -12.18 7.17 -5.68
C MET A 201 -12.22 8.68 -5.40
N ARG A 202 -13.08 9.41 -6.10
CA ARG A 202 -13.27 10.86 -5.88
C ARG A 202 -13.87 11.14 -4.51
N GLN A 203 -14.87 10.38 -4.09
CA GLN A 203 -15.52 10.52 -2.80
C GLN A 203 -14.56 10.32 -1.63
N ILE A 204 -13.65 9.34 -1.70
CA ILE A 204 -12.61 9.11 -0.68
C ILE A 204 -11.82 10.40 -0.42
N VAL A 205 -11.34 11.06 -1.47
CA VAL A 205 -10.57 12.31 -1.33
C VAL A 205 -11.44 13.46 -0.83
N ALA A 206 -12.65 13.60 -1.36
CA ALA A 206 -13.58 14.66 -0.98
C ALA A 206 -13.98 14.62 0.49
N GLU A 207 -14.08 13.41 1.07
CA GLU A 207 -14.40 13.18 2.48
C GLU A 207 -13.15 13.14 3.41
N GLY A 208 -11.99 13.58 2.90
CA GLY A 208 -10.75 13.68 3.69
C GLY A 208 -9.98 12.37 3.88
N GLY A 209 -10.26 11.38 3.05
CA GLY A 209 -9.48 10.14 2.97
C GLY A 209 -8.21 10.30 2.12
N LEU A 210 -7.54 9.19 1.83
CA LEU A 210 -6.24 9.16 1.17
C LEU A 210 -6.23 8.18 -0.01
N LEU A 211 -5.60 8.60 -1.10
CA LEU A 211 -5.18 7.70 -2.18
C LEU A 211 -3.66 7.57 -2.14
N LEU A 212 -3.15 6.34 -2.24
CA LEU A 212 -1.73 6.00 -2.31
C LEU A 212 -1.43 5.13 -3.52
N SER A 213 -0.29 5.38 -4.16
CA SER A 213 0.23 4.56 -5.25
C SER A 213 1.76 4.55 -5.28
N GLU A 214 2.37 3.44 -5.69
CA GLU A 214 3.79 3.39 -6.09
C GLU A 214 3.99 3.71 -7.57
N TYR A 215 2.91 3.85 -8.33
CA TYR A 215 2.97 3.96 -9.79
C TYR A 215 2.97 5.41 -10.22
N VAL A 216 3.88 5.74 -11.13
CA VAL A 216 3.97 7.09 -11.73
C VAL A 216 2.70 7.43 -12.50
N PRO A 217 2.35 8.73 -12.65
CA PRO A 217 1.27 9.17 -13.52
C PRO A 217 1.33 8.52 -14.91
N GLY A 218 0.18 8.21 -15.48
CA GLY A 218 0.04 7.50 -16.77
C GLY A 218 0.12 5.97 -16.69
N THR A 219 0.50 5.40 -15.53
CA THR A 219 0.57 3.93 -15.38
C THR A 219 -0.82 3.30 -15.32
N GLN A 220 -1.09 2.37 -16.22
CA GLN A 220 -2.35 1.60 -16.28
C GLN A 220 -2.36 0.46 -15.26
N GLU A 221 -3.57 0.06 -14.82
CA GLU A 221 -3.75 -1.14 -14.00
C GLU A 221 -3.33 -2.39 -14.78
N SER A 222 -2.60 -3.28 -14.12
CA SER A 222 -2.23 -4.60 -14.61
C SER A 222 -2.38 -5.65 -13.52
N SER A 223 -2.46 -6.94 -13.92
CA SER A 223 -2.52 -8.04 -12.96
C SER A 223 -1.28 -8.10 -12.05
N THR A 224 -0.12 -7.79 -12.59
CA THR A 224 1.14 -7.71 -11.84
C THR A 224 1.09 -6.58 -10.81
N ASN A 225 0.66 -5.38 -11.23
CA ASN A 225 0.56 -4.23 -10.33
C ASN A 225 -0.43 -4.49 -9.19
N LEU A 226 -1.55 -5.17 -9.46
CA LEU A 226 -2.53 -5.55 -8.43
C LEU A 226 -1.93 -6.45 -7.35
N VAL A 227 -1.15 -7.47 -7.75
CA VAL A 227 -0.47 -8.39 -6.81
C VAL A 227 0.63 -7.67 -6.03
N GLU A 228 1.42 -6.81 -6.69
CA GLU A 228 2.47 -6.04 -6.02
C GLU A 228 1.89 -5.02 -5.03
N ARG A 229 0.81 -4.36 -5.37
CA ARG A 229 0.12 -3.40 -4.51
C ARG A 229 -0.44 -4.01 -3.22
N ASP A 230 -0.88 -5.30 -3.26
CA ASP A 230 -1.52 -5.95 -2.11
C ASP A 230 -0.60 -5.97 -0.87
N ARG A 231 0.73 -6.00 -1.04
CA ARG A 231 1.67 -5.89 0.09
C ARG A 231 1.56 -4.55 0.82
N LEU A 232 1.23 -3.49 0.09
CA LEU A 232 1.11 -2.15 0.68
C LEU A 232 -0.14 -2.01 1.54
N GLN A 233 -1.23 -2.73 1.21
CA GLN A 233 -2.43 -2.75 2.05
C GLN A 233 -2.10 -3.37 3.42
N ALA A 234 -1.46 -4.53 3.43
CA ALA A 234 -1.02 -5.17 4.65
C ALA A 234 0.09 -4.36 5.35
N GLY A 235 1.00 -3.75 4.58
CA GLY A 235 2.10 -2.95 5.10
C GLY A 235 1.65 -1.71 5.87
N LEU A 236 0.66 -0.99 5.36
CA LEU A 236 0.13 0.22 6.01
C LEU A 236 -0.75 -0.09 7.22
N ALA A 237 -1.41 -1.25 7.26
CA ALA A 237 -2.35 -1.62 8.30
C ALA A 237 -1.65 -2.12 9.56
N ASP A 238 -2.26 -1.91 10.72
CA ASP A 238 -1.88 -2.51 12.00
C ASP A 238 -2.60 -3.84 12.22
N ALA A 239 -3.74 -4.06 11.54
CA ALA A 239 -4.45 -5.34 11.50
C ALA A 239 -5.09 -5.55 10.12
N VAL A 240 -5.30 -6.82 9.75
CA VAL A 240 -5.94 -7.19 8.48
C VAL A 240 -7.18 -8.03 8.72
N LEU A 241 -8.33 -7.63 8.17
CA LEU A 241 -9.59 -8.36 8.19
C LEU A 241 -9.89 -8.93 6.80
N LEU A 242 -10.00 -10.24 6.70
CA LEU A 242 -10.46 -10.94 5.51
C LEU A 242 -11.99 -11.07 5.54
N VAL A 243 -12.66 -10.39 4.60
CA VAL A 243 -14.13 -10.47 4.45
C VAL A 243 -14.53 -11.84 3.89
N GLN A 244 -14.16 -12.11 2.66
CA GLN A 244 -14.36 -13.41 1.99
C GLN A 244 -13.21 -13.67 1.02
N SER A 245 -12.80 -14.93 0.90
CA SER A 245 -11.83 -15.37 -0.11
C SER A 245 -12.07 -16.83 -0.49
N ASP A 246 -11.80 -17.16 -1.74
CA ASP A 246 -11.73 -18.56 -2.16
C ASP A 246 -10.43 -19.21 -1.62
N ASN A 247 -10.39 -20.55 -1.69
CA ASN A 247 -9.27 -21.33 -1.16
C ASN A 247 -8.06 -21.38 -2.11
N LYS A 248 -8.18 -20.95 -3.37
CA LYS A 248 -7.22 -21.32 -4.40
C LYS A 248 -6.38 -20.17 -4.97
N LYS A 249 -6.95 -19.01 -5.28
CA LYS A 249 -6.26 -17.97 -6.08
C LYS A 249 -6.72 -16.53 -5.78
N GLY A 250 -7.32 -16.27 -4.61
CA GLY A 250 -7.78 -14.91 -4.28
C GLY A 250 -6.61 -13.94 -4.15
N GLY A 251 -6.68 -12.80 -4.85
CA GLY A 251 -5.69 -11.71 -4.73
C GLY A 251 -5.45 -11.30 -3.28
N SER A 252 -6.52 -11.23 -2.47
CA SER A 252 -6.45 -10.94 -1.02
C SER A 252 -5.49 -11.87 -0.23
N MET A 253 -5.21 -13.08 -0.74
CA MET A 253 -4.25 -14.00 -0.09
C MET A 253 -2.80 -13.51 -0.18
N HIS A 254 -2.46 -12.62 -1.09
CA HIS A 254 -1.14 -11.98 -1.13
C HIS A 254 -0.99 -11.02 0.06
N ALA A 255 -1.98 -10.16 0.30
CA ALA A 255 -1.98 -9.29 1.47
C ALA A 255 -1.97 -10.07 2.80
N ILE A 256 -2.76 -11.16 2.89
CA ILE A 256 -2.76 -12.03 4.09
C ILE A 256 -1.38 -12.63 4.37
N ARG A 257 -0.69 -13.16 3.35
CA ARG A 257 0.68 -13.70 3.53
C ARG A 257 1.64 -12.61 4.00
N THR A 258 1.59 -11.43 3.38
CA THR A 258 2.41 -10.29 3.81
C THR A 258 2.10 -9.89 5.25
N ALA A 259 0.84 -9.85 5.67
CA ALA A 259 0.46 -9.56 7.05
C ALA A 259 1.07 -10.57 8.05
N ILE A 260 0.94 -11.86 7.75
CA ILE A 260 1.50 -12.94 8.59
C ILE A 260 3.02 -12.83 8.68
N GLU A 261 3.70 -12.59 7.56
CA GLU A 261 5.15 -12.45 7.48
C GLU A 261 5.67 -11.24 8.27
N ASN A 262 4.86 -10.18 8.34
CA ASN A 262 5.16 -8.98 9.13
C ASN A 262 4.55 -9.01 10.55
N HIS A 263 4.18 -10.17 11.05
CA HIS A 263 3.63 -10.40 12.40
C HIS A 263 2.39 -9.58 12.74
N LYS A 264 1.65 -9.12 11.72
CA LYS A 264 0.42 -8.35 11.92
C LYS A 264 -0.75 -9.28 12.21
N PRO A 265 -1.64 -8.93 13.15
CA PRO A 265 -2.82 -9.72 13.45
C PRO A 265 -3.73 -9.83 12.23
N VAL A 266 -4.09 -11.05 11.89
CA VAL A 266 -5.03 -11.37 10.80
C VAL A 266 -6.34 -11.85 11.42
N PHE A 267 -7.44 -11.24 11.02
CA PHE A 267 -8.80 -11.63 11.36
C PHE A 267 -9.50 -12.17 10.11
N ALA A 268 -10.39 -13.12 10.29
CA ALA A 268 -11.25 -13.62 9.21
C ALA A 268 -12.71 -13.70 9.70
N ILE A 269 -13.64 -13.23 8.87
CA ILE A 269 -15.05 -13.40 9.20
C ILE A 269 -15.37 -14.89 9.25
N ASP A 270 -15.97 -15.30 10.35
CA ASP A 270 -16.29 -16.69 10.64
C ASP A 270 -17.67 -17.07 10.08
N TYR A 271 -17.66 -17.85 9.03
CA TYR A 271 -18.88 -18.36 8.39
C TYR A 271 -19.26 -19.77 8.86
N ARG A 272 -18.57 -20.35 9.85
CA ARG A 272 -18.96 -21.64 10.44
C ARG A 272 -20.34 -21.54 11.09
N GLY A 273 -21.17 -22.55 10.89
CA GLY A 273 -22.54 -22.54 11.41
C GLY A 273 -23.52 -21.64 10.64
N THR A 274 -23.10 -20.99 9.56
CA THR A 274 -23.95 -20.22 8.67
C THR A 274 -24.26 -21.01 7.38
N HIS A 275 -25.28 -20.59 6.61
CA HIS A 275 -25.57 -21.17 5.30
C HIS A 275 -24.43 -20.96 4.28
N LEU A 276 -23.48 -20.07 4.56
CA LEU A 276 -22.31 -19.81 3.73
C LEU A 276 -21.11 -20.70 4.08
N ALA A 277 -21.20 -21.60 5.07
CA ALA A 277 -20.07 -22.46 5.48
C ALA A 277 -19.52 -23.32 4.32
N GLY A 278 -20.37 -23.75 3.39
CA GLY A 278 -19.97 -24.50 2.19
C GLY A 278 -19.71 -23.63 0.94
N HIS A 279 -19.90 -22.33 1.01
CA HIS A 279 -19.80 -21.46 -0.17
C HIS A 279 -18.32 -21.33 -0.62
N PRO A 280 -18.00 -21.39 -1.94
CA PRO A 280 -16.62 -21.30 -2.42
C PRO A 280 -15.86 -20.07 -1.93
N MET A 281 -16.53 -18.90 -1.85
CA MET A 281 -15.90 -17.63 -1.45
C MET A 281 -15.63 -17.50 0.06
N THR A 282 -16.00 -18.46 0.89
CA THR A 282 -15.69 -18.47 2.33
C THR A 282 -14.61 -19.49 2.71
N GLN A 283 -14.22 -20.35 1.75
CA GLN A 283 -13.30 -21.44 2.05
C GLN A 283 -11.88 -20.97 2.44
N GLY A 284 -11.45 -19.81 1.94
CA GLY A 284 -10.20 -19.17 2.36
C GLY A 284 -10.23 -18.74 3.83
N ASN A 285 -11.34 -18.14 4.27
CA ASN A 285 -11.57 -17.76 5.67
C ASN A 285 -11.51 -18.99 6.58
N LEU A 286 -12.31 -20.01 6.26
CA LEU A 286 -12.42 -21.23 7.07
C LEU A 286 -11.09 -21.98 7.15
N ARG A 287 -10.31 -22.01 6.08
CA ARG A 287 -8.96 -22.57 6.07
C ARG A 287 -8.02 -21.82 7.00
N LEU A 288 -7.93 -20.49 6.89
CA LEU A 288 -7.04 -19.68 7.74
C LEU A 288 -7.40 -19.81 9.22
N ILE A 289 -8.69 -19.85 9.55
CA ILE A 289 -9.16 -20.07 10.94
C ILE A 289 -8.76 -21.46 11.42
N ARG A 290 -8.97 -22.51 10.64
CA ARG A 290 -8.61 -23.90 10.98
C ARG A 290 -7.10 -24.08 11.15
N GLU A 291 -6.30 -23.40 10.33
CA GLU A 291 -4.84 -23.41 10.42
C GLU A 291 -4.28 -22.53 11.55
N GLY A 292 -5.12 -21.85 12.32
CA GLY A 292 -4.71 -20.90 13.36
C GLY A 292 -3.99 -19.65 12.84
N LYS A 293 -4.11 -19.36 11.53
CA LYS A 293 -3.49 -18.22 10.86
C LYS A 293 -4.35 -16.95 10.89
N ALA A 294 -5.63 -17.08 11.26
CA ALA A 294 -6.54 -15.95 11.43
C ALA A 294 -7.42 -16.14 12.66
N ILE A 295 -7.65 -15.05 13.36
CA ILE A 295 -8.56 -14.97 14.51
C ILE A 295 -10.00 -14.89 13.97
N PRO A 296 -10.90 -15.81 14.35
CA PRO A 296 -12.28 -15.77 13.90
C PRO A 296 -13.03 -14.59 14.53
N VAL A 297 -13.78 -13.86 13.71
CA VAL A 297 -14.66 -12.77 14.15
C VAL A 297 -16.01 -12.85 13.46
N ASN A 298 -17.03 -12.38 14.15
CA ASN A 298 -18.37 -12.10 13.63
C ASN A 298 -18.85 -10.75 14.15
N ARG A 299 -20.07 -10.32 13.79
CA ARG A 299 -20.58 -8.98 14.20
C ARG A 299 -20.61 -8.79 15.73
N GLN A 300 -20.86 -9.87 16.51
CA GLN A 300 -20.89 -9.81 17.97
C GLN A 300 -19.50 -9.72 18.61
N THR A 301 -18.48 -10.16 17.89
CA THR A 301 -17.08 -10.19 18.37
C THR A 301 -16.18 -9.17 17.67
N ALA A 302 -16.75 -8.19 16.96
CA ALA A 302 -16.01 -7.16 16.23
C ALA A 302 -15.03 -6.39 17.13
N GLN A 303 -15.39 -6.19 18.42
CA GLN A 303 -14.55 -5.52 19.42
C GLN A 303 -13.16 -6.13 19.55
N ARG A 304 -12.99 -7.44 19.32
CA ARG A 304 -11.69 -8.11 19.38
C ARG A 304 -10.63 -7.50 18.46
N ILE A 305 -11.04 -6.87 17.34
CA ILE A 305 -10.11 -6.20 16.43
C ILE A 305 -9.55 -4.95 17.11
N ILE A 306 -10.45 -4.14 17.73
CA ILE A 306 -10.05 -2.91 18.44
C ILE A 306 -9.18 -3.24 19.65
N ASP A 307 -9.56 -4.25 20.43
CA ASP A 307 -8.78 -4.68 21.61
C ASP A 307 -7.34 -5.05 21.19
N ARG A 308 -7.18 -5.67 20.02
CA ARG A 308 -5.86 -6.03 19.51
C ARG A 308 -5.07 -4.83 18.99
N LEU A 309 -5.73 -3.85 18.37
CA LEU A 309 -5.10 -2.61 17.89
C LEU A 309 -4.64 -1.70 19.05
N SER A 310 -5.32 -1.76 20.20
CA SER A 310 -5.01 -0.94 21.38
C SER A 310 -3.85 -1.51 22.22
N HIS A 311 -3.47 -2.78 22.05
CA HIS A 311 -2.47 -3.49 22.87
C HIS A 311 -1.23 -3.93 22.05
N GLY A 312 -1.10 -3.53 20.83
CA GLY A 312 0.05 -3.79 19.93
C GLY A 312 0.80 -2.52 19.65
#